data_0603b9493261c11438ae31de7b107aae
#
_entry.id   0603b9493261c11438ae31de7b107aae
#
_cell.length_a   1.000
_cell.length_b   1.000
_cell.length_c   1.000
_cell.angle_alpha   90.00
_cell.angle_beta   90.00
_cell.angle_gamma   90.00
#
_symmetry.space_group_name_H-M   'P 1'
#
loop_
_entity.id
_entity.type
_entity.pdbx_description
1 polymer ?
#
loop_
_entity_poly.entity_id
_entity_poly.type
_entity_poly.pdbx_seq_one_letter_code
_entity_poly.pdbx_strand_id
1 'polypeptide(L)'
;MRSHARPANTWARRAALLAVPSLVLGLAACGSHSSASGSSGTGPLTFAVFNPFSGPDASFGPEQLAGCIPAAAAINAAGGILAHKKIVCKTSDSRGDPADAVPAAEQLIATTSSLVGVLGPSSDEASATVPLFNRARIPMFGDTGQAVFNQSSFKYFYRITPPDDAVGYAMAVYAHQKGYPTAAAVFGNDISSQGSLPTVVSGFKKIGGKIVLVQKIPLDQSSYRTEVSALIAAHPSVIFTEADPQTSATYLAEVKQLGHLGPFIGTDGTTQPPWLKAVGNAVGAQNLKHFYVGAQPYAPTTGVPYQQWLAQIKAVNGQVSQPASQWYGDSYSLAAWDSINLMALAMVAAKSTDPGVFRPWIVKLATPSPGAVVVHDFAQGKAALEHGKTIQYVGATGQVSFDKWQNSPGAFSIVSSDGSTKVATYTSAQISAAK
;
A
#
# COMPACT_ATOMS: atom_id res chain seq x y z
N MET A 1 -67.57 -15.16 -12.43
CA MET A 1 -68.48 -15.40 -11.31
C MET A 1 -67.85 -14.87 -10.03
N ARG A 2 -68.56 -13.95 -9.36
CA ARG A 2 -68.48 -13.42 -7.97
C ARG A 2 -67.13 -12.81 -7.58
N SER A 3 -66.85 -11.47 -7.57
CA SER A 3 -67.53 -10.36 -6.88
C SER A 3 -67.62 -10.56 -5.35
N HIS A 4 -66.81 -9.73 -4.63
CA HIS A 4 -67.15 -9.03 -3.36
C HIS A 4 -65.99 -8.10 -3.03
N ALA A 5 -65.99 -6.83 -3.14
CA ALA A 5 -66.66 -5.70 -2.49
C ALA A 5 -66.06 -5.38 -1.10
N ARG A 6 -65.58 -4.09 -1.03
CA ARG A 6 -65.09 -3.34 0.16
C ARG A 6 -66.14 -3.19 1.25
N PRO A 7 -65.74 -2.73 2.46
CA PRO A 7 -66.19 -1.37 2.78
C PRO A 7 -65.12 -0.44 3.40
N ALA A 8 -65.31 0.83 3.12
CA ALA A 8 -64.69 1.98 3.75
C ALA A 8 -65.37 2.26 5.12
N ASN A 9 -64.60 2.82 6.06
CA ASN A 9 -65.15 3.55 7.18
C ASN A 9 -64.40 4.85 7.43
N THR A 10 -65.16 5.91 7.18
CA THR A 10 -64.93 7.30 7.58
C THR A 10 -65.28 7.48 9.05
N TRP A 11 -64.47 8.22 9.81
CA TRP A 11 -64.95 8.99 10.98
C TRP A 11 -64.19 10.32 11.10
N ALA A 12 -65.01 11.33 11.41
CA ALA A 12 -64.78 12.75 11.26
C ALA A 12 -64.09 13.42 12.45
N ARG A 13 -63.41 14.49 12.13
CA ARG A 13 -63.22 15.80 12.79
C ARG A 13 -63.68 15.97 14.25
N ARG A 14 -62.76 16.47 15.08
CA ARG A 14 -63.06 17.54 16.06
C ARG A 14 -61.85 18.47 16.19
N ALA A 15 -62.08 19.74 15.85
CA ALA A 15 -61.22 20.86 16.13
C ALA A 15 -61.43 21.34 17.57
N ALA A 16 -60.35 21.68 18.26
CA ALA A 16 -60.39 22.49 19.46
C ALA A 16 -59.33 23.57 19.37
N LEU A 17 -59.79 24.82 19.21
CA LEU A 17 -59.00 26.03 19.33
C LEU A 17 -58.77 26.32 20.82
N LEU A 18 -57.53 26.54 21.23
CA LEU A 18 -57.18 27.24 22.45
C LEU A 18 -56.10 28.26 22.14
N ALA A 19 -56.46 29.52 22.36
CA ALA A 19 -55.61 30.69 22.27
C ALA A 19 -54.69 30.78 23.49
N VAL A 20 -53.41 31.14 23.27
CA VAL A 20 -52.44 31.50 24.33
C VAL A 20 -51.74 32.80 23.94
N PRO A 21 -51.59 33.76 24.86
CA PRO A 21 -51.12 35.10 24.56
C PRO A 21 -49.60 35.16 24.42
N SER A 22 -49.15 36.04 23.52
CA SER A 22 -47.77 36.38 23.23
C SER A 22 -47.10 37.14 24.37
N LEU A 23 -46.00 36.60 24.89
CA LEU A 23 -45.07 37.33 25.74
C LEU A 23 -43.79 37.58 24.94
N VAL A 24 -43.59 38.84 24.55
CA VAL A 24 -42.36 39.31 23.88
C VAL A 24 -41.32 39.60 24.95
N LEU A 25 -40.26 38.81 25.04
CA LEU A 25 -39.05 39.15 25.76
C LEU A 25 -37.92 39.31 24.74
N GLY A 26 -37.47 40.56 24.55
CA GLY A 26 -36.29 40.87 23.75
C GLY A 26 -35.03 40.37 24.44
N LEU A 27 -34.26 39.56 23.74
CA LEU A 27 -32.87 39.22 24.09
C LEU A 27 -31.94 39.77 23.04
N ALA A 28 -31.15 40.73 23.48
CA ALA A 28 -30.00 41.27 22.70
C ALA A 28 -29.01 40.12 22.41
N ALA A 29 -28.88 39.74 21.14
CA ALA A 29 -27.86 38.84 20.68
C ALA A 29 -26.53 39.57 20.53
N CYS A 30 -25.68 39.49 21.54
CA CYS A 30 -24.25 39.72 21.35
C CYS A 30 -23.69 38.60 20.51
N GLY A 31 -23.33 38.90 19.26
CA GLY A 31 -22.64 38.00 18.38
C GLY A 31 -21.24 37.70 18.91
N SER A 32 -21.09 36.61 19.66
CA SER A 32 -19.81 35.98 19.93
C SER A 32 -19.44 35.16 18.71
N HIS A 33 -18.46 35.63 17.97
CA HIS A 33 -17.72 34.81 17.01
C HIS A 33 -17.11 33.64 17.80
N SER A 34 -17.77 32.51 17.82
CA SER A 34 -17.16 31.28 18.29
C SER A 34 -16.07 30.91 17.29
N SER A 35 -14.84 31.32 17.58
CA SER A 35 -13.65 30.68 17.03
C SER A 35 -13.84 29.20 17.30
N ALA A 36 -13.88 28.40 16.26
CA ALA A 36 -13.91 26.95 16.38
C ALA A 36 -12.62 26.54 17.11
N SER A 37 -12.72 26.43 18.44
CA SER A 37 -11.70 25.82 19.26
C SER A 37 -11.61 24.37 18.81
N GLY A 38 -10.53 24.04 18.12
CA GLY A 38 -10.23 22.66 17.76
C GLY A 38 -10.36 21.77 19.01
N SER A 39 -11.25 20.82 18.97
CA SER A 39 -11.43 19.82 20.03
C SER A 39 -10.09 19.19 20.34
N SER A 40 -9.47 19.57 21.45
CA SER A 40 -8.29 18.91 22.00
C SER A 40 -8.72 17.58 22.62
N GLY A 41 -9.16 16.63 21.79
CA GLY A 41 -9.45 15.29 22.24
C GLY A 41 -8.21 14.70 22.92
N THR A 42 -8.35 14.20 24.13
CA THR A 42 -7.30 13.59 24.95
C THR A 42 -6.95 12.17 24.49
N GLY A 43 -7.68 11.61 23.51
CA GLY A 43 -7.48 10.27 22.99
C GLY A 43 -6.26 10.11 22.06
N PRO A 44 -5.88 8.87 21.75
CA PRO A 44 -4.80 8.60 20.82
C PRO A 44 -5.14 9.06 19.41
N LEU A 45 -4.11 9.40 18.63
CA LEU A 45 -4.23 9.63 17.20
C LEU A 45 -4.27 8.28 16.47
N THR A 46 -5.08 8.18 15.44
CA THR A 46 -5.25 6.92 14.70
C THR A 46 -4.55 7.02 13.35
N PHE A 47 -3.67 6.06 13.09
CA PHE A 47 -3.24 5.69 11.76
C PHE A 47 -4.02 4.45 11.32
N ALA A 48 -4.72 4.51 10.21
CA ALA A 48 -5.42 3.35 9.69
C ALA A 48 -4.54 2.58 8.70
N VAL A 49 -4.58 1.27 8.78
CA VAL A 49 -4.11 0.36 7.73
C VAL A 49 -5.36 -0.04 6.94
N PHE A 50 -5.54 0.64 5.80
CA PHE A 50 -6.66 0.43 4.88
C PHE A 50 -6.17 -0.35 3.67
N ASN A 51 -6.22 -1.65 3.78
CA ASN A 51 -5.72 -2.62 2.81
C ASN A 51 -6.54 -3.90 2.89
N PRO A 52 -6.43 -4.83 1.93
CA PRO A 52 -7.05 -6.14 2.03
C PRO A 52 -6.50 -6.95 3.20
N PHE A 53 -7.38 -7.37 4.12
CA PHE A 53 -7.12 -8.37 5.16
C PHE A 53 -7.88 -9.67 4.85
N SER A 54 -8.73 -9.66 3.83
CA SER A 54 -9.47 -10.79 3.28
C SER A 54 -9.51 -10.70 1.76
N GLY A 55 -9.90 -11.78 1.08
CA GLY A 55 -9.90 -11.87 -0.38
C GLY A 55 -8.55 -12.31 -0.96
N PRO A 56 -8.38 -12.25 -2.30
CA PRO A 56 -7.17 -12.71 -2.99
C PRO A 56 -5.89 -12.03 -2.52
N ASP A 57 -5.95 -10.72 -2.25
CA ASP A 57 -4.84 -9.88 -1.84
C ASP A 57 -4.68 -9.73 -0.32
N ALA A 58 -5.24 -10.66 0.47
CA ALA A 58 -5.27 -10.60 1.93
C ALA A 58 -3.90 -10.50 2.63
N SER A 59 -2.80 -10.65 1.91
CA SER A 59 -1.43 -10.49 2.42
C SER A 59 -1.01 -9.03 2.62
N PHE A 60 -1.59 -8.08 1.88
CA PHE A 60 -1.18 -6.67 1.90
C PHE A 60 -1.53 -5.97 3.23
N GLY A 61 -2.69 -6.29 3.82
CA GLY A 61 -3.05 -5.76 5.13
C GLY A 61 -2.06 -6.09 6.25
N PRO A 62 -1.73 -7.37 6.50
CA PRO A 62 -0.72 -7.78 7.45
C PRO A 62 0.68 -7.20 7.20
N GLU A 63 1.09 -7.04 5.95
CA GLU A 63 2.34 -6.42 5.53
C GLU A 63 2.44 -4.96 5.99
N GLN A 64 1.43 -4.15 5.69
CA GLN A 64 1.37 -2.76 6.10
C GLN A 64 1.24 -2.62 7.63
N LEU A 65 0.49 -3.53 8.26
CA LEU A 65 0.36 -3.57 9.71
C LEU A 65 1.69 -3.89 10.40
N ALA A 66 2.53 -4.73 9.77
CA ALA A 66 3.88 -5.04 10.27
C ALA A 66 4.79 -3.80 10.29
N GLY A 67 4.56 -2.81 9.44
CA GLY A 67 5.25 -1.50 9.50
C GLY A 67 4.64 -0.56 10.55
N CYS A 68 3.31 -0.50 10.62
CA CYS A 68 2.59 0.42 11.51
C CYS A 68 2.84 0.12 13.01
N ILE A 69 2.68 -1.14 13.43
CA ILE A 69 2.75 -1.53 14.85
C ILE A 69 4.11 -1.18 15.49
N PRO A 70 5.28 -1.57 14.92
CA PRO A 70 6.57 -1.23 15.52
C PRO A 70 6.82 0.28 15.55
N ALA A 71 6.44 1.02 14.49
CA ALA A 71 6.54 2.47 14.48
C ALA A 71 5.69 3.11 15.60
N ALA A 72 4.43 2.67 15.73
CA ALA A 72 3.54 3.17 16.79
C ALA A 72 4.08 2.89 18.19
N ALA A 73 4.59 1.68 18.42
CA ALA A 73 5.19 1.33 19.70
C ALA A 73 6.41 2.20 20.03
N ALA A 74 7.31 2.42 19.05
CA ALA A 74 8.50 3.25 19.23
C ALA A 74 8.16 4.73 19.46
N ILE A 75 7.20 5.28 18.71
CA ILE A 75 6.72 6.65 18.88
C ILE A 75 6.11 6.84 20.27
N ASN A 76 5.30 5.88 20.72
CA ASN A 76 4.67 5.90 22.04
C ASN A 76 5.69 5.80 23.17
N ALA A 77 6.73 4.98 22.99
CA ALA A 77 7.85 4.85 23.93
C ALA A 77 8.70 6.13 23.99
N ALA A 78 8.85 6.87 22.88
CA ALA A 78 9.51 8.16 22.81
C ALA A 78 8.65 9.33 23.37
N GLY A 79 7.57 9.03 24.09
CA GLY A 79 6.67 10.02 24.72
C GLY A 79 5.57 10.53 23.82
N GLY A 80 5.32 9.91 22.67
CA GLY A 80 4.22 10.27 21.75
C GLY A 80 4.47 11.55 20.96
N ILE A 81 3.45 11.95 20.22
CA ILE A 81 3.43 13.20 19.44
C ILE A 81 3.07 14.36 20.37
N LEU A 82 2.89 15.56 19.85
CA LEU A 82 2.55 16.80 20.55
C LEU A 82 1.63 16.57 21.77
N ALA A 83 1.97 17.18 22.91
CA ALA A 83 1.28 17.02 24.19
C ALA A 83 1.13 15.54 24.63
N HIS A 84 2.15 14.73 24.33
CA HIS A 84 2.22 13.29 24.66
C HIS A 84 1.09 12.43 24.07
N LYS A 85 0.46 12.85 22.98
CA LYS A 85 -0.56 12.06 22.31
C LYS A 85 0.04 10.77 21.79
N LYS A 86 -0.48 9.65 22.26
CA LYS A 86 -0.12 8.32 21.74
C LYS A 86 -0.74 8.10 20.37
N ILE A 87 -0.19 7.17 19.61
CA ILE A 87 -0.75 6.71 18.35
C ILE A 87 -1.17 5.25 18.44
N VAL A 88 -2.14 4.89 17.62
CA VAL A 88 -2.63 3.51 17.46
C VAL A 88 -2.76 3.18 15.98
N CYS A 89 -2.47 1.92 15.62
CA CYS A 89 -2.76 1.36 14.31
C CYS A 89 -4.16 0.73 14.35
N LYS A 90 -5.03 1.15 13.43
CA LYS A 90 -6.38 0.60 13.27
C LYS A 90 -6.48 -0.10 11.93
N THR A 91 -6.88 -1.37 11.93
CA THR A 91 -7.14 -2.10 10.69
C THR A 91 -8.50 -1.69 10.10
N SER A 92 -8.56 -1.61 8.77
CA SER A 92 -9.79 -1.43 8.01
C SER A 92 -9.65 -2.26 6.74
N ASP A 93 -10.41 -3.36 6.68
CA ASP A 93 -10.34 -4.31 5.57
C ASP A 93 -11.04 -3.72 4.35
N SER A 94 -10.27 -3.50 3.27
CA SER A 94 -10.78 -3.04 1.98
C SER A 94 -11.29 -4.19 1.10
N ARG A 95 -10.90 -5.42 1.44
CA ARG A 95 -11.14 -6.68 0.70
C ARG A 95 -10.55 -6.72 -0.71
N GLY A 96 -9.86 -5.67 -1.15
CA GLY A 96 -9.28 -5.59 -2.49
C GLY A 96 -10.31 -5.45 -3.62
N ASP A 97 -11.51 -4.98 -3.32
CA ASP A 97 -12.58 -4.76 -4.30
C ASP A 97 -13.19 -3.36 -4.11
N PRO A 98 -13.33 -2.55 -5.18
CA PRO A 98 -13.91 -1.20 -5.08
C PRO A 98 -15.31 -1.16 -4.46
N ALA A 99 -16.15 -2.18 -4.69
CA ALA A 99 -17.52 -2.21 -4.16
C ALA A 99 -17.55 -2.38 -2.63
N ASP A 100 -16.60 -3.13 -2.07
CA ASP A 100 -16.44 -3.31 -0.63
C ASP A 100 -15.61 -2.18 -0.01
N ALA A 101 -14.58 -1.72 -0.70
CA ALA A 101 -13.63 -0.74 -0.20
C ALA A 101 -14.22 0.67 -0.04
N VAL A 102 -15.10 1.10 -0.96
CA VAL A 102 -15.75 2.41 -0.89
C VAL A 102 -16.54 2.57 0.41
N PRO A 103 -17.50 1.70 0.77
CA PRO A 103 -18.22 1.82 2.04
C PRO A 103 -17.31 1.65 3.26
N ALA A 104 -16.25 0.83 3.20
CA ALA A 104 -15.27 0.69 4.27
C ALA A 104 -14.48 1.99 4.50
N ALA A 105 -14.05 2.68 3.43
CA ALA A 105 -13.38 3.97 3.51
C ALA A 105 -14.31 5.07 4.07
N GLU A 106 -15.56 5.14 3.60
CA GLU A 106 -16.56 6.09 4.10
C GLU A 106 -16.85 5.87 5.58
N GLN A 107 -17.01 4.61 5.99
CA GLN A 107 -17.19 4.25 7.40
C GLN A 107 -15.98 4.64 8.25
N LEU A 108 -14.76 4.34 7.79
CA LEU A 108 -13.52 4.69 8.48
C LEU A 108 -13.44 6.21 8.71
N ILE A 109 -13.69 7.00 7.67
CA ILE A 109 -13.67 8.48 7.72
C ILE A 109 -14.75 9.00 8.68
N ALA A 110 -15.97 8.48 8.61
CA ALA A 110 -17.10 8.97 9.40
C ALA A 110 -16.99 8.62 10.89
N THR A 111 -16.41 7.45 11.22
CA THR A 111 -16.42 6.93 12.60
C THR A 111 -15.13 7.14 13.37
N THR A 112 -14.05 7.61 12.71
CA THR A 112 -12.73 7.74 13.34
C THR A 112 -12.29 9.20 13.35
N SER A 113 -12.84 9.99 14.27
CA SER A 113 -12.52 11.44 14.40
C SER A 113 -11.06 11.75 14.71
N SER A 114 -10.31 10.77 15.23
CA SER A 114 -8.86 10.85 15.51
C SER A 114 -7.97 10.38 14.35
N LEU A 115 -8.53 10.11 13.17
CA LEU A 115 -7.81 9.64 11.99
C LEU A 115 -6.91 10.74 11.44
N VAL A 116 -5.59 10.52 11.44
CA VAL A 116 -4.58 11.49 11.01
C VAL A 116 -3.74 11.01 9.83
N GLY A 117 -3.85 9.76 9.46
CA GLY A 117 -3.14 9.18 8.32
C GLY A 117 -3.60 7.79 7.97
N VAL A 118 -3.34 7.36 6.75
CA VAL A 118 -3.69 6.06 6.19
C VAL A 118 -2.46 5.43 5.56
N LEU A 119 -2.21 4.15 5.84
CA LEU A 119 -1.38 3.27 5.04
C LEU A 119 -2.28 2.50 4.08
N GLY A 120 -2.02 2.59 2.80
CA GLY A 120 -2.90 2.15 1.74
C GLY A 120 -3.58 3.33 1.01
N PRO A 121 -4.52 3.05 0.12
CA PRO A 121 -5.04 1.74 -0.32
C PRO A 121 -4.07 0.97 -1.21
N SER A 122 -4.37 -0.33 -1.44
CA SER A 122 -3.71 -1.16 -2.43
C SER A 122 -4.30 -0.95 -3.84
N SER A 123 -3.76 -1.65 -4.85
CA SER A 123 -4.02 -1.27 -6.25
C SER A 123 -5.48 -1.41 -6.67
N ASP A 124 -6.16 -2.50 -6.32
CA ASP A 124 -7.49 -2.77 -6.89
C ASP A 124 -8.55 -1.72 -6.46
N GLU A 125 -8.50 -1.26 -5.23
CA GLU A 125 -9.44 -0.27 -4.70
C GLU A 125 -8.94 1.17 -4.76
N ALA A 126 -7.66 1.42 -5.09
CA ALA A 126 -7.06 2.75 -5.00
C ALA A 126 -7.80 3.82 -5.81
N SER A 127 -8.16 3.51 -7.05
CA SER A 127 -8.84 4.47 -7.93
C SER A 127 -10.20 4.93 -7.39
N ALA A 128 -10.88 4.09 -6.62
CA ALA A 128 -12.17 4.41 -5.99
C ALA A 128 -12.01 5.12 -4.65
N THR A 129 -10.97 4.80 -3.85
CA THR A 129 -10.85 5.22 -2.46
C THR A 129 -9.90 6.38 -2.22
N VAL A 130 -8.84 6.54 -3.02
CA VAL A 130 -7.94 7.71 -2.95
C VAL A 130 -8.69 9.04 -3.04
N PRO A 131 -9.69 9.24 -3.95
CA PRO A 131 -10.47 10.46 -3.99
C PRO A 131 -11.26 10.74 -2.69
N LEU A 132 -11.71 9.70 -1.98
CA LEU A 132 -12.45 9.82 -0.72
C LEU A 132 -11.54 10.37 0.38
N PHE A 133 -10.39 9.75 0.63
CA PHE A 133 -9.42 10.19 1.62
C PHE A 133 -8.84 11.57 1.28
N ASN A 134 -8.57 11.84 -0.01
CA ASN A 134 -8.08 13.16 -0.43
C ASN A 134 -9.12 14.28 -0.17
N ARG A 135 -10.41 14.02 -0.42
CA ARG A 135 -11.51 14.96 -0.11
C ARG A 135 -11.67 15.16 1.39
N ALA A 136 -11.50 14.11 2.19
CA ALA A 136 -11.50 14.18 3.63
C ALA A 136 -10.23 14.84 4.22
N ARG A 137 -9.25 15.18 3.38
CA ARG A 137 -7.96 15.80 3.75
C ARG A 137 -7.12 14.91 4.66
N ILE A 138 -7.17 13.60 4.48
CA ILE A 138 -6.40 12.64 5.26
C ILE A 138 -5.19 12.22 4.43
N PRO A 139 -3.95 12.47 4.89
CA PRO A 139 -2.73 12.00 4.23
C PRO A 139 -2.73 10.47 4.17
N MET A 140 -2.44 9.93 2.99
CA MET A 140 -2.33 8.51 2.78
C MET A 140 -1.02 8.17 2.07
N PHE A 141 -0.40 7.09 2.50
CA PHE A 141 0.72 6.49 1.81
C PHE A 141 0.22 5.25 1.09
N GLY A 142 -0.02 5.43 -0.22
CA GLY A 142 -0.60 4.37 -1.06
C GLY A 142 0.34 3.19 -1.20
N ASP A 143 -0.26 2.01 -1.08
CA ASP A 143 0.35 0.71 -1.34
C ASP A 143 0.09 0.27 -2.79
N THR A 144 -0.24 1.23 -3.63
CA THR A 144 -0.55 1.04 -5.04
C THR A 144 0.59 1.49 -5.92
N GLY A 145 1.02 0.64 -6.84
CA GLY A 145 1.96 0.97 -7.89
C GLY A 145 1.34 1.48 -9.18
N GLN A 146 0.02 1.60 -9.28
CA GLN A 146 -0.70 1.96 -10.49
C GLN A 146 -0.16 3.22 -11.16
N ALA A 147 0.06 3.15 -12.48
CA ALA A 147 0.58 4.25 -13.30
C ALA A 147 -0.31 5.50 -13.30
N VAL A 148 -1.63 5.37 -13.05
CA VAL A 148 -2.56 6.50 -12.95
C VAL A 148 -2.18 7.49 -11.85
N PHE A 149 -1.47 7.03 -10.81
CA PHE A 149 -1.00 7.87 -9.72
C PHE A 149 0.39 8.47 -9.94
N ASN A 150 1.10 8.13 -11.03
CA ASN A 150 2.44 8.66 -11.30
C ASN A 150 2.46 10.19 -11.48
N GLN A 151 1.36 10.76 -11.97
CA GLN A 151 1.19 12.21 -12.16
C GLN A 151 -0.13 12.68 -11.54
N SER A 152 -0.44 12.16 -10.36
CA SER A 152 -1.66 12.45 -9.64
C SER A 152 -1.69 13.89 -9.10
N SER A 153 -2.85 14.55 -9.16
CA SER A 153 -3.09 15.85 -8.53
C SER A 153 -3.60 15.77 -7.09
N PHE A 154 -3.71 14.60 -6.53
CA PHE A 154 -4.20 14.38 -5.17
C PHE A 154 -3.19 14.89 -4.13
N LYS A 155 -3.54 15.95 -3.41
CA LYS A 155 -2.63 16.64 -2.47
C LYS A 155 -2.31 15.86 -1.21
N TYR A 156 -3.11 14.84 -0.88
CA TYR A 156 -2.97 14.03 0.33
C TYR A 156 -2.52 12.61 0.03
N PHE A 157 -2.14 12.30 -1.21
CA PHE A 157 -1.62 11.02 -1.64
C PHE A 157 -0.09 11.08 -1.77
N TYR A 158 0.58 10.12 -1.16
CA TYR A 158 2.05 9.94 -1.18
C TYR A 158 2.36 8.51 -1.52
N ARG A 159 3.52 8.27 -2.11
CA ARG A 159 4.01 6.93 -2.41
C ARG A 159 5.52 6.86 -2.20
N ILE A 160 5.97 6.05 -1.22
CA ILE A 160 7.39 5.78 -0.96
C ILE A 160 7.90 4.68 -1.89
N THR A 161 7.09 3.65 -2.14
CA THR A 161 7.42 2.56 -3.06
C THR A 161 7.35 3.05 -4.51
N PRO A 162 8.24 2.58 -5.39
CA PRO A 162 8.21 2.96 -6.80
C PRO A 162 6.98 2.35 -7.50
N PRO A 163 6.58 2.92 -8.67
CA PRO A 163 5.41 2.45 -9.40
C PRO A 163 5.65 1.11 -10.13
N ASP A 164 4.56 0.36 -10.37
CA ASP A 164 4.55 -0.96 -11.03
C ASP A 164 5.16 -0.95 -12.43
N ASP A 165 5.00 0.16 -13.16
CA ASP A 165 5.63 0.30 -14.49
C ASP A 165 7.16 0.20 -14.39
N ALA A 166 7.76 0.63 -13.31
CA ALA A 166 9.18 0.51 -13.08
C ALA A 166 9.60 -0.93 -12.69
N VAL A 167 8.73 -1.69 -12.01
CA VAL A 167 8.93 -3.14 -11.75
C VAL A 167 9.03 -3.90 -13.07
N GLY A 168 8.09 -3.66 -14.00
CA GLY A 168 8.09 -4.30 -15.31
C GLY A 168 9.37 -4.05 -16.10
N TYR A 169 9.93 -2.84 -16.07
CA TYR A 169 11.22 -2.54 -16.69
C TYR A 169 12.38 -3.27 -16.00
N ALA A 170 12.38 -3.39 -14.68
CA ALA A 170 13.42 -4.13 -13.95
C ALA A 170 13.39 -5.63 -14.31
N MET A 171 12.22 -6.23 -14.42
CA MET A 171 12.04 -7.62 -14.89
C MET A 171 12.60 -7.81 -16.30
N ALA A 172 12.28 -6.89 -17.22
CA ALA A 172 12.75 -6.93 -18.60
C ALA A 172 14.27 -6.85 -18.69
N VAL A 173 14.90 -5.90 -17.96
CA VAL A 173 16.35 -5.73 -17.92
C VAL A 173 17.03 -6.98 -17.36
N TYR A 174 16.52 -7.55 -16.28
CA TYR A 174 17.07 -8.78 -15.71
C TYR A 174 16.98 -9.96 -16.67
N ALA A 175 15.82 -10.18 -17.30
CA ALA A 175 15.64 -11.25 -18.28
C ALA A 175 16.60 -11.13 -19.46
N HIS A 176 16.79 -9.91 -19.98
CA HIS A 176 17.74 -9.64 -21.05
C HIS A 176 19.19 -9.92 -20.63
N GLN A 177 19.60 -9.48 -19.43
CA GLN A 177 20.95 -9.75 -18.90
C GLN A 177 21.22 -11.25 -18.65
N LYS A 178 20.16 -12.02 -18.37
CA LYS A 178 20.24 -13.49 -18.28
C LYS A 178 20.29 -14.18 -19.63
N GLY A 179 20.16 -13.43 -20.71
CA GLY A 179 20.24 -13.96 -22.07
C GLY A 179 18.98 -14.70 -22.54
N TYR A 180 17.81 -14.46 -21.92
CA TYR A 180 16.55 -15.03 -22.39
C TYR A 180 16.10 -14.38 -23.70
N PRO A 181 16.05 -15.11 -24.85
CA PRO A 181 15.69 -14.52 -26.13
C PRO A 181 14.18 -14.31 -26.30
N THR A 182 13.35 -15.15 -25.64
CA THR A 182 11.89 -15.15 -25.77
C THR A 182 11.24 -15.15 -24.40
N ALA A 183 10.10 -14.49 -24.27
CA ALA A 183 9.34 -14.51 -23.03
C ALA A 183 7.83 -14.63 -23.28
N ALA A 184 7.14 -15.31 -22.38
CA ALA A 184 5.70 -15.18 -22.19
C ALA A 184 5.42 -14.22 -21.04
N ALA A 185 4.31 -13.48 -21.12
CA ALA A 185 3.77 -12.69 -20.03
C ALA A 185 2.41 -13.25 -19.64
N VAL A 186 2.29 -13.78 -18.41
CA VAL A 186 1.11 -14.44 -17.87
C VAL A 186 0.71 -13.78 -16.58
N PHE A 187 -0.38 -13.02 -16.58
CA PHE A 187 -0.80 -12.17 -15.47
C PHE A 187 -2.28 -12.42 -15.13
N GLY A 188 -2.63 -12.27 -13.86
CA GLY A 188 -4.02 -12.27 -13.40
C GLY A 188 -4.86 -11.19 -14.10
N ASN A 189 -6.16 -11.42 -14.24
CA ASN A 189 -7.07 -10.47 -14.88
C ASN A 189 -7.71 -9.52 -13.86
N ASP A 190 -6.89 -8.96 -12.98
CA ASP A 190 -7.21 -7.91 -12.00
C ASP A 190 -6.27 -6.72 -12.17
N ILE A 191 -6.57 -5.62 -11.50
CA ILE A 191 -5.79 -4.38 -11.65
C ILE A 191 -4.42 -4.51 -11.00
N SER A 192 -4.36 -5.14 -9.83
CA SER A 192 -3.15 -5.36 -9.06
C SER A 192 -2.12 -6.14 -9.89
N SER A 193 -2.53 -7.31 -10.38
CA SER A 193 -1.66 -8.18 -11.19
C SER A 193 -1.18 -7.54 -12.49
N GLN A 194 -1.96 -6.64 -13.10
CA GLN A 194 -1.64 -6.08 -14.41
C GLN A 194 -0.76 -4.83 -14.39
N GLY A 195 -0.39 -4.30 -13.22
CA GLY A 195 0.34 -3.04 -13.10
C GLY A 195 1.65 -2.99 -13.91
N SER A 196 2.43 -4.06 -13.87
CA SER A 196 3.71 -4.17 -14.57
C SER A 196 3.64 -4.79 -15.97
N LEU A 197 2.49 -5.39 -16.37
CA LEU A 197 2.35 -6.11 -17.64
C LEU A 197 2.69 -5.26 -18.88
N PRO A 198 2.17 -4.02 -19.05
CA PRO A 198 2.47 -3.23 -20.24
C PRO A 198 3.96 -2.93 -20.38
N THR A 199 4.63 -2.66 -19.27
CA THR A 199 6.02 -2.20 -19.26
C THR A 199 7.03 -3.34 -19.33
N VAL A 200 6.75 -4.51 -18.76
CA VAL A 200 7.60 -5.68 -18.99
C VAL A 200 7.57 -6.12 -20.44
N VAL A 201 6.39 -6.07 -21.08
CA VAL A 201 6.20 -6.41 -22.51
C VAL A 201 6.89 -5.41 -23.42
N SER A 202 6.66 -4.12 -23.23
CA SER A 202 7.27 -3.06 -24.06
C SER A 202 8.77 -2.96 -23.81
N GLY A 203 9.21 -2.99 -22.57
CA GLY A 203 10.60 -2.89 -22.17
C GLY A 203 11.44 -4.06 -22.70
N PHE A 204 10.94 -5.29 -22.56
CA PHE A 204 11.67 -6.45 -23.07
C PHE A 204 11.84 -6.42 -24.59
N LYS A 205 10.78 -6.01 -25.33
CA LYS A 205 10.87 -5.79 -26.80
C LYS A 205 11.87 -4.71 -27.15
N LYS A 206 11.85 -3.57 -26.44
CA LYS A 206 12.72 -2.42 -26.71
C LYS A 206 14.21 -2.76 -26.59
N ILE A 207 14.58 -3.62 -25.64
CA ILE A 207 15.97 -4.04 -25.43
C ILE A 207 16.35 -5.31 -26.21
N GLY A 208 15.54 -5.72 -27.20
CA GLY A 208 15.86 -6.78 -28.15
C GLY A 208 15.28 -8.17 -27.83
N GLY A 209 14.51 -8.32 -26.74
CA GLY A 209 13.79 -9.55 -26.43
C GLY A 209 12.53 -9.73 -27.29
N LYS A 210 12.06 -10.97 -27.43
CA LYS A 210 10.84 -11.30 -28.16
C LYS A 210 9.75 -11.79 -27.20
N ILE A 211 8.60 -11.12 -27.16
CA ILE A 211 7.40 -11.61 -26.48
C ILE A 211 6.65 -12.54 -27.43
N VAL A 212 6.53 -13.81 -27.03
CA VAL A 212 5.88 -14.87 -27.82
C VAL A 212 4.45 -15.13 -27.41
N LEU A 213 4.06 -14.72 -26.19
CA LEU A 213 2.71 -14.88 -25.67
C LEU A 213 2.42 -13.77 -24.65
N VAL A 214 1.18 -13.27 -24.64
CA VAL A 214 0.62 -12.47 -23.56
C VAL A 214 -0.72 -13.08 -23.17
N GLN A 215 -0.87 -13.43 -21.90
CA GLN A 215 -2.11 -13.96 -21.33
C GLN A 215 -2.55 -13.14 -20.12
N LYS A 216 -3.84 -12.87 -20.04
CA LYS A 216 -4.53 -12.40 -18.83
C LYS A 216 -5.42 -13.55 -18.40
N ILE A 217 -5.07 -14.19 -17.29
CA ILE A 217 -5.79 -15.38 -16.81
C ILE A 217 -6.85 -15.00 -15.78
N PRO A 218 -8.06 -15.56 -15.85
CA PRO A 218 -9.07 -15.33 -14.83
C PRO A 218 -8.60 -15.88 -13.49
N LEU A 219 -8.97 -15.21 -12.38
CA LEU A 219 -8.58 -15.64 -11.04
C LEU A 219 -9.37 -16.87 -10.58
N ASP A 220 -8.83 -17.61 -9.62
CA ASP A 220 -9.50 -18.65 -8.84
C ASP A 220 -10.13 -19.79 -9.68
N GLN A 221 -9.54 -20.09 -10.84
CA GLN A 221 -10.03 -21.22 -11.63
C GLN A 221 -9.50 -22.56 -11.08
N SER A 222 -10.32 -23.59 -11.18
CA SER A 222 -9.93 -24.95 -10.82
C SER A 222 -8.93 -25.58 -11.79
N SER A 223 -8.78 -25.04 -13.00
CA SER A 223 -7.85 -25.47 -14.04
C SER A 223 -7.58 -24.39 -15.06
N TYR A 224 -6.33 -24.37 -15.56
CA TYR A 224 -5.81 -23.48 -16.60
C TYR A 224 -5.24 -24.25 -17.80
N ARG A 225 -5.74 -25.47 -18.06
CA ARG A 225 -5.21 -26.36 -19.12
C ARG A 225 -5.16 -25.71 -20.50
N THR A 226 -6.14 -24.91 -20.84
CA THR A 226 -6.19 -24.18 -22.12
C THR A 226 -5.06 -23.16 -22.21
N GLU A 227 -4.92 -22.34 -21.19
CA GLU A 227 -3.89 -21.29 -21.10
C GLU A 227 -2.48 -21.90 -21.04
N VAL A 228 -2.31 -22.97 -20.27
CA VAL A 228 -1.04 -23.71 -20.18
C VAL A 228 -0.69 -24.38 -21.50
N SER A 229 -1.66 -24.93 -22.24
CA SER A 229 -1.40 -25.51 -23.58
C SER A 229 -0.92 -24.43 -24.55
N ALA A 230 -1.47 -23.22 -24.50
CA ALA A 230 -1.02 -22.10 -25.32
C ALA A 230 0.38 -21.61 -24.90
N LEU A 231 0.71 -21.60 -23.60
CA LEU A 231 2.06 -21.30 -23.11
C LEU A 231 3.09 -22.29 -23.66
N ILE A 232 2.78 -23.59 -23.59
CA ILE A 232 3.66 -24.67 -24.07
C ILE A 232 3.89 -24.53 -25.57
N ALA A 233 2.84 -24.28 -26.35
CA ALA A 233 2.94 -24.08 -27.79
C ALA A 233 3.75 -22.85 -28.19
N ALA A 234 3.83 -21.83 -27.35
CA ALA A 234 4.60 -20.61 -27.58
C ALA A 234 6.12 -20.77 -27.32
N HIS A 235 6.55 -21.82 -26.64
CA HIS A 235 7.96 -22.13 -26.32
C HIS A 235 8.76 -20.93 -25.77
N PRO A 236 8.31 -20.24 -24.68
CA PRO A 236 9.09 -19.16 -24.10
C PRO A 236 10.31 -19.69 -23.37
N SER A 237 11.41 -18.90 -23.35
CA SER A 237 12.61 -19.20 -22.55
C SER A 237 12.47 -18.72 -21.10
N VAL A 238 11.53 -17.80 -20.84
CA VAL A 238 11.19 -17.29 -19.49
C VAL A 238 9.73 -16.87 -19.46
N ILE A 239 9.11 -16.94 -18.27
CA ILE A 239 7.76 -16.46 -18.03
C ILE A 239 7.84 -15.23 -17.12
N PHE A 240 7.26 -14.11 -17.52
CA PHE A 240 6.94 -13.00 -16.63
C PHE A 240 5.55 -13.25 -16.04
N THR A 241 5.38 -13.09 -14.73
CA THR A 241 4.12 -13.48 -14.09
C THR A 241 3.77 -12.66 -12.85
N GLU A 242 2.48 -12.44 -12.67
CA GLU A 242 1.85 -12.03 -11.43
C GLU A 242 0.40 -12.49 -11.45
N ALA A 243 -0.05 -13.11 -10.39
CA ALA A 243 -1.44 -13.37 -10.03
C ALA A 243 -1.48 -13.71 -8.54
N ASP A 244 -2.67 -13.73 -7.94
CA ASP A 244 -2.85 -14.15 -6.57
C ASP A 244 -2.23 -15.53 -6.28
N PRO A 245 -2.00 -15.88 -4.98
CA PRO A 245 -1.31 -17.13 -4.63
C PRO A 245 -1.98 -18.39 -5.15
N GLN A 246 -3.32 -18.47 -5.13
CA GLN A 246 -4.05 -19.67 -5.54
C GLN A 246 -4.05 -19.84 -7.05
N THR A 247 -4.30 -18.77 -7.78
CA THR A 247 -4.25 -18.73 -9.26
C THR A 247 -2.87 -19.12 -9.76
N SER A 248 -1.81 -18.50 -9.22
CA SER A 248 -0.43 -18.82 -9.57
C SER A 248 -0.06 -20.27 -9.26
N ALA A 249 -0.46 -20.79 -8.10
CA ALA A 249 -0.18 -22.15 -7.70
C ALA A 249 -0.85 -23.16 -8.65
N THR A 250 -2.12 -22.95 -9.00
CA THR A 250 -2.87 -23.84 -9.90
C THR A 250 -2.26 -23.81 -11.31
N TYR A 251 -2.00 -22.63 -11.85
CA TYR A 251 -1.40 -22.46 -13.17
C TYR A 251 -0.03 -23.13 -13.27
N LEU A 252 0.89 -22.82 -12.36
CA LEU A 252 2.26 -23.33 -12.39
C LEU A 252 2.33 -24.83 -12.06
N ALA A 253 1.39 -25.37 -11.25
CA ALA A 253 1.27 -26.80 -11.03
C ALA A 253 0.94 -27.55 -12.34
N GLU A 254 0.04 -27.02 -13.16
CA GLU A 254 -0.32 -27.60 -14.45
C GLU A 254 0.81 -27.50 -15.47
N VAL A 255 1.57 -26.40 -15.50
CA VAL A 255 2.80 -26.26 -16.31
C VAL A 255 3.81 -27.35 -15.92
N LYS A 256 4.01 -27.57 -14.62
CA LYS A 256 4.88 -28.62 -14.09
C LYS A 256 4.38 -30.03 -14.46
N GLN A 257 3.09 -30.30 -14.29
CA GLN A 257 2.48 -31.60 -14.59
C GLN A 257 2.68 -32.00 -16.06
N LEU A 258 2.71 -31.04 -16.96
CA LEU A 258 2.96 -31.27 -18.38
C LEU A 258 4.47 -31.27 -18.74
N GLY A 259 5.35 -31.18 -17.75
CA GLY A 259 6.82 -31.29 -17.94
C GLY A 259 7.48 -30.04 -18.52
N HIS A 260 6.81 -28.88 -18.47
CA HIS A 260 7.29 -27.64 -19.11
C HIS A 260 7.64 -26.51 -18.13
N LEU A 261 7.79 -26.80 -16.81
CA LEU A 261 8.21 -25.80 -15.85
C LEU A 261 9.64 -25.34 -16.16
N GLY A 262 9.81 -24.05 -16.41
CA GLY A 262 11.07 -23.39 -16.71
C GLY A 262 11.25 -22.12 -15.87
N PRO A 263 12.23 -21.26 -16.21
CA PRO A 263 12.47 -20.00 -15.50
C PRO A 263 11.25 -19.10 -15.51
N PHE A 264 10.94 -18.49 -14.36
CA PHE A 264 9.90 -17.46 -14.25
C PHE A 264 10.32 -16.32 -13.32
N ILE A 265 9.92 -15.13 -13.70
CA ILE A 265 10.25 -13.87 -13.02
C ILE A 265 8.92 -13.26 -12.62
N GLY A 266 8.71 -13.13 -11.31
CA GLY A 266 7.52 -12.49 -10.78
C GLY A 266 7.76 -11.04 -10.37
N THR A 267 6.69 -10.35 -10.04
CA THR A 267 6.69 -9.01 -9.49
C THR A 267 6.85 -9.03 -7.97
N ASP A 268 6.72 -7.89 -7.32
CA ASP A 268 6.72 -7.74 -5.86
C ASP A 268 5.56 -8.48 -5.18
N GLY A 269 4.37 -8.54 -5.76
CA GLY A 269 3.26 -9.37 -5.26
C GLY A 269 3.63 -10.84 -5.13
N THR A 270 4.50 -11.34 -6.01
CA THR A 270 4.97 -12.73 -5.98
C THR A 270 6.08 -13.00 -4.97
N THR A 271 6.69 -11.97 -4.38
CA THR A 271 7.70 -12.12 -3.33
C THR A 271 7.09 -12.31 -1.93
N GLN A 272 5.79 -12.14 -1.82
CA GLN A 272 5.03 -12.28 -0.59
C GLN A 272 5.05 -13.70 -0.03
N PRO A 273 5.16 -13.88 1.31
CA PRO A 273 5.22 -15.19 1.94
C PRO A 273 4.05 -16.11 1.59
N PRO A 274 2.77 -15.65 1.51
CA PRO A 274 1.67 -16.50 1.09
C PRO A 274 1.83 -17.03 -0.34
N TRP A 275 2.29 -16.18 -1.28
CA TRP A 275 2.52 -16.57 -2.66
C TRP A 275 3.65 -17.61 -2.75
N LEU A 276 4.80 -17.33 -2.13
CA LEU A 276 5.95 -18.26 -2.12
C LEU A 276 5.58 -19.61 -1.51
N LYS A 277 4.76 -19.61 -0.46
CA LYS A 277 4.25 -20.84 0.16
C LYS A 277 3.31 -21.60 -0.76
N ALA A 278 2.32 -20.94 -1.36
CA ALA A 278 1.33 -21.58 -2.23
C ALA A 278 1.99 -22.19 -3.46
N VAL A 279 2.80 -21.43 -4.18
CA VAL A 279 3.52 -21.89 -5.37
C VAL A 279 4.59 -22.92 -5.00
N GLY A 280 5.32 -22.72 -3.90
CA GLY A 280 6.30 -23.69 -3.42
C GLY A 280 5.70 -25.06 -3.11
N ASN A 281 4.49 -25.11 -2.54
CA ASN A 281 3.74 -26.35 -2.34
C ASN A 281 3.31 -26.99 -3.67
N ALA A 282 2.89 -26.20 -4.64
CA ALA A 282 2.38 -26.65 -5.94
C ALA A 282 3.49 -27.19 -6.84
N VAL A 283 4.55 -26.42 -7.03
CA VAL A 283 5.65 -26.81 -7.92
C VAL A 283 6.76 -27.61 -7.21
N GLY A 284 6.81 -27.57 -5.89
CA GLY A 284 7.87 -28.11 -5.06
C GLY A 284 8.97 -27.09 -4.75
N ALA A 285 9.42 -27.07 -3.49
CA ALA A 285 10.40 -26.07 -3.00
C ALA A 285 11.71 -26.02 -3.80
N GLN A 286 12.20 -27.16 -4.29
CA GLN A 286 13.42 -27.22 -5.10
C GLN A 286 13.22 -26.58 -6.47
N ASN A 287 12.06 -26.78 -7.12
CA ASN A 287 11.74 -26.15 -8.39
C ASN A 287 11.56 -24.64 -8.21
N LEU A 288 10.85 -24.21 -7.16
CA LEU A 288 10.72 -22.79 -6.85
C LEU A 288 12.10 -22.16 -6.67
N LYS A 289 12.97 -22.76 -5.88
CA LYS A 289 14.34 -22.27 -5.66
C LYS A 289 15.16 -22.21 -6.96
N HIS A 290 14.95 -23.13 -7.87
CA HIS A 290 15.72 -23.23 -9.11
C HIS A 290 15.25 -22.29 -10.21
N PHE A 291 13.94 -22.13 -10.37
CA PHE A 291 13.35 -21.46 -11.52
C PHE A 291 12.81 -20.06 -11.24
N TYR A 292 12.58 -19.71 -9.97
CA TYR A 292 11.92 -18.46 -9.62
C TYR A 292 12.89 -17.38 -9.15
N VAL A 293 12.60 -16.16 -9.59
CA VAL A 293 13.04 -14.92 -8.96
C VAL A 293 11.91 -13.90 -9.00
N GLY A 294 11.87 -12.99 -8.01
CA GLY A 294 10.89 -11.90 -7.95
C GLY A 294 11.56 -10.53 -8.04
N ALA A 295 10.90 -9.58 -8.67
CA ALA A 295 11.33 -8.18 -8.73
C ALA A 295 10.53 -7.39 -7.69
N GLN A 296 11.21 -6.72 -6.77
CA GLN A 296 10.57 -5.90 -5.73
C GLN A 296 11.28 -4.57 -5.56
N PRO A 297 10.63 -3.55 -4.96
CA PRO A 297 11.30 -2.34 -4.55
C PRO A 297 12.54 -2.63 -3.70
N TYR A 298 13.62 -1.89 -3.96
CA TYR A 298 14.84 -2.07 -3.18
C TYR A 298 14.64 -1.55 -1.76
N ALA A 299 14.88 -2.41 -0.78
CA ALA A 299 15.01 -2.02 0.61
C ALA A 299 16.40 -2.41 1.13
N PRO A 300 17.15 -1.50 1.76
CA PRO A 300 18.38 -1.85 2.44
C PRO A 300 18.12 -2.88 3.55
N THR A 301 19.00 -3.87 3.67
CA THR A 301 18.99 -4.85 4.78
C THR A 301 20.21 -4.68 5.69
N THR A 302 20.86 -3.52 5.60
CA THR A 302 22.02 -3.11 6.40
C THR A 302 21.94 -1.61 6.71
N GLY A 303 22.81 -1.14 7.59
CA GLY A 303 22.86 0.28 7.98
C GLY A 303 21.99 0.60 9.20
N VAL A 304 22.18 1.82 9.72
CA VAL A 304 21.53 2.27 10.96
C VAL A 304 20.00 2.25 10.87
N PRO A 305 19.36 2.78 9.82
CA PRO A 305 17.90 2.79 9.76
C PRO A 305 17.30 1.39 9.76
N TYR A 306 17.89 0.47 9.00
CA TYR A 306 17.45 -0.92 8.98
C TYR A 306 17.61 -1.61 10.34
N GLN A 307 18.70 -1.36 11.06
CA GLN A 307 18.90 -1.94 12.40
C GLN A 307 17.88 -1.41 13.41
N GLN A 308 17.48 -0.15 13.29
CA GLN A 308 16.40 0.44 14.10
C GLN A 308 15.05 -0.22 13.81
N TRP A 309 14.69 -0.33 12.54
CA TRP A 309 13.52 -1.09 12.10
C TRP A 309 13.53 -2.51 12.67
N LEU A 310 14.63 -3.25 12.46
CA LEU A 310 14.76 -4.63 12.90
C LEU A 310 14.62 -4.79 14.43
N ALA A 311 15.18 -3.86 15.19
CA ALA A 311 15.02 -3.85 16.64
C ALA A 311 13.57 -3.61 17.07
N GLN A 312 12.90 -2.67 16.40
CA GLN A 312 11.52 -2.30 16.74
C GLN A 312 10.52 -3.39 16.38
N ILE A 313 10.64 -4.02 15.20
CA ILE A 313 9.73 -5.13 14.84
C ILE A 313 9.95 -6.35 15.72
N LYS A 314 11.19 -6.65 16.12
CA LYS A 314 11.49 -7.72 17.08
C LYS A 314 10.87 -7.44 18.45
N ALA A 315 10.84 -6.18 18.89
CA ALA A 315 10.24 -5.81 20.18
C ALA A 315 8.72 -6.02 20.22
N VAL A 316 8.03 -6.01 19.07
CA VAL A 316 6.59 -6.24 18.95
C VAL A 316 6.24 -7.58 18.29
N ASN A 317 7.16 -8.53 18.28
CA ASN A 317 7.05 -9.82 17.57
C ASN A 317 5.67 -10.51 17.74
N GLY A 318 5.09 -10.54 18.94
CA GLY A 318 3.79 -11.16 19.20
C GLY A 318 2.56 -10.36 18.72
N GLN A 319 2.76 -9.15 18.16
CA GLN A 319 1.67 -8.24 17.74
C GLN A 319 1.52 -8.16 16.24
N VAL A 320 2.45 -8.72 15.47
CA VAL A 320 2.41 -8.81 14.01
C VAL A 320 2.19 -10.24 13.55
N SER A 321 1.79 -10.43 12.29
CA SER A 321 1.59 -11.77 11.72
C SER A 321 2.87 -12.60 11.79
N GLN A 322 2.72 -13.86 12.21
CA GLN A 322 3.82 -14.78 12.49
C GLN A 322 4.16 -15.68 11.30
N PRO A 323 5.44 -16.00 11.12
CA PRO A 323 6.59 -15.53 11.90
C PRO A 323 6.95 -14.08 11.53
N ALA A 324 7.25 -13.21 12.52
CA ALA A 324 7.60 -11.80 12.23
C ALA A 324 8.85 -11.65 11.35
N SER A 325 9.71 -12.67 11.31
CA SER A 325 10.90 -12.68 10.44
C SER A 325 10.58 -12.59 8.93
N GLN A 326 9.38 -12.95 8.51
CA GLN A 326 8.94 -12.80 7.12
C GLN A 326 8.94 -11.33 6.66
N TRP A 327 8.75 -10.39 7.59
CA TRP A 327 8.68 -8.95 7.32
C TRP A 327 10.03 -8.22 7.45
N TYR A 328 11.11 -8.88 7.90
CA TYR A 328 12.37 -8.20 8.21
C TYR A 328 13.01 -7.52 6.98
N GLY A 329 12.93 -8.15 5.82
CA GLY A 329 13.46 -7.60 4.56
C GLY A 329 12.38 -7.15 3.58
N ASP A 330 11.14 -7.15 4.02
CA ASP A 330 10.00 -6.81 3.21
C ASP A 330 9.94 -5.30 2.92
N SER A 331 9.93 -4.91 1.65
CA SER A 331 10.06 -3.52 1.23
C SER A 331 8.86 -2.66 1.59
N TYR A 332 7.67 -3.24 1.59
CA TYR A 332 6.43 -2.54 1.90
C TYR A 332 6.23 -2.34 3.41
N SER A 333 6.59 -3.34 4.22
CA SER A 333 6.62 -3.18 5.68
C SER A 333 7.61 -2.09 6.10
N LEU A 334 8.79 -2.01 5.46
CA LEU A 334 9.75 -0.94 5.70
C LEU A 334 9.20 0.42 5.26
N ALA A 335 8.54 0.49 4.10
CA ALA A 335 7.91 1.72 3.61
C ALA A 335 6.76 2.18 4.52
N ALA A 336 5.95 1.27 5.04
CA ALA A 336 4.91 1.56 6.01
C ALA A 336 5.49 2.13 7.31
N TRP A 337 6.59 1.54 7.82
CA TRP A 337 7.29 2.05 8.99
C TRP A 337 7.85 3.47 8.76
N ASP A 338 8.48 3.71 7.61
CA ASP A 338 8.96 5.04 7.22
C ASP A 338 7.82 6.06 7.11
N SER A 339 6.69 5.66 6.55
CA SER A 339 5.51 6.50 6.37
C SER A 339 4.96 7.00 7.71
N ILE A 340 4.84 6.12 8.70
CA ILE A 340 4.38 6.47 10.04
C ILE A 340 5.38 7.41 10.74
N ASN A 341 6.69 7.11 10.70
CA ASN A 341 7.72 7.96 11.27
C ASN A 341 7.70 9.36 10.64
N LEU A 342 7.63 9.42 9.31
CA LEU A 342 7.64 10.68 8.57
C LEU A 342 6.40 11.53 8.86
N MET A 343 5.20 10.93 8.88
CA MET A 343 3.96 11.64 9.25
C MET A 343 4.01 12.14 10.71
N ALA A 344 4.50 11.32 11.63
CA ALA A 344 4.63 11.70 13.03
C ALA A 344 5.62 12.86 13.22
N LEU A 345 6.77 12.81 12.56
CA LEU A 345 7.76 13.91 12.55
C LEU A 345 7.21 15.18 11.91
N ALA A 346 6.42 15.05 10.84
CA ALA A 346 5.75 16.18 10.20
C ALA A 346 4.78 16.90 11.17
N MET A 347 4.05 16.14 12.00
CA MET A 347 3.21 16.74 13.05
C MET A 347 4.03 17.48 14.10
N VAL A 348 5.15 16.91 14.54
CA VAL A 348 6.05 17.60 15.52
C VAL A 348 6.63 18.88 14.92
N ALA A 349 7.14 18.82 13.68
CA ALA A 349 7.71 19.97 12.98
C ALA A 349 6.68 21.09 12.71
N ALA A 350 5.46 20.69 12.36
CA ALA A 350 4.35 21.60 12.14
C ALA A 350 3.72 22.14 13.44
N LYS A 351 4.05 21.55 14.60
CA LYS A 351 3.39 21.77 15.88
C LYS A 351 1.86 21.62 15.81
N SER A 352 1.39 20.70 14.98
CA SER A 352 -0.02 20.49 14.71
C SER A 352 -0.31 19.05 14.30
N THR A 353 -1.45 18.52 14.76
CA THR A 353 -2.00 17.23 14.31
C THR A 353 -3.06 17.42 13.22
N ASP A 354 -3.33 18.65 12.79
CA ASP A 354 -4.21 18.93 11.65
C ASP A 354 -3.51 18.56 10.34
N PRO A 355 -4.08 17.63 9.54
CA PRO A 355 -3.51 17.22 8.26
C PRO A 355 -3.29 18.37 7.28
N GLY A 356 -4.14 19.37 7.28
CA GLY A 356 -3.99 20.57 6.44
C GLY A 356 -2.72 21.37 6.78
N VAL A 357 -2.28 21.32 8.03
CA VAL A 357 -1.11 22.06 8.55
C VAL A 357 0.16 21.23 8.45
N PHE A 358 0.14 19.94 8.84
CA PHE A 358 1.38 19.15 8.87
C PHE A 358 1.74 18.52 7.51
N ARG A 359 0.78 18.31 6.60
CA ARG A 359 1.03 17.68 5.31
C ARG A 359 2.24 18.22 4.53
N PRO A 360 2.45 19.55 4.40
CA PRO A 360 3.60 20.07 3.64
C PRO A 360 4.95 19.68 4.25
N TRP A 361 4.98 19.39 5.55
CA TRP A 361 6.20 18.96 6.24
C TRP A 361 6.64 17.55 5.87
N ILE A 362 5.73 16.69 5.40
CA ILE A 362 6.06 15.33 4.93
C ILE A 362 7.15 15.40 3.84
N VAL A 363 6.91 16.18 2.79
CA VAL A 363 7.88 16.34 1.69
C VAL A 363 9.11 17.11 2.17
N LYS A 364 8.92 18.17 2.97
CA LYS A 364 10.01 19.01 3.46
C LYS A 364 11.03 18.24 4.29
N LEU A 365 10.59 17.35 5.18
CA LEU A 365 11.47 16.56 6.03
C LEU A 365 12.17 15.41 5.29
N ALA A 366 11.60 14.92 4.20
CA ALA A 366 12.21 13.92 3.34
C ALA A 366 13.22 14.51 2.34
N THR A 367 13.11 15.82 2.05
CA THR A 367 13.98 16.49 1.08
C THR A 367 15.33 16.85 1.72
N PRO A 368 16.45 16.52 1.07
CA PRO A 368 17.79 16.96 1.51
C PRO A 368 17.85 18.47 1.69
N SER A 369 18.36 18.93 2.83
CA SER A 369 18.51 20.35 3.15
C SER A 369 19.88 20.64 3.74
N PRO A 370 20.62 21.64 3.25
CA PRO A 370 21.93 21.98 3.80
C PRO A 370 21.87 22.28 5.31
N GLY A 371 22.75 21.67 6.09
CA GLY A 371 22.82 21.85 7.53
C GLY A 371 21.75 21.12 8.35
N ALA A 372 20.86 20.36 7.71
CA ALA A 372 19.89 19.52 8.40
C ALA A 372 20.58 18.34 9.11
N VAL A 373 20.09 18.00 10.30
CA VAL A 373 20.49 16.79 11.02
C VAL A 373 19.81 15.59 10.36
N VAL A 374 20.59 14.63 9.88
CA VAL A 374 20.04 13.37 9.36
C VAL A 374 19.52 12.55 10.54
N VAL A 375 18.28 12.11 10.43
CA VAL A 375 17.60 11.30 11.45
C VAL A 375 16.96 10.07 10.80
N HIS A 376 16.88 8.97 11.55
CA HIS A 376 16.50 7.66 11.02
C HIS A 376 15.23 7.10 11.64
N ASP A 377 14.75 7.69 12.72
CA ASP A 377 13.50 7.33 13.39
C ASP A 377 12.84 8.54 14.05
N PHE A 378 11.66 8.29 14.61
CA PHE A 378 10.90 9.34 15.29
C PHE A 378 11.62 9.90 16.51
N ALA A 379 12.26 9.07 17.35
CA ALA A 379 12.87 9.52 18.59
C ALA A 379 14.02 10.52 18.33
N GLN A 380 14.89 10.20 17.36
CA GLN A 380 15.99 11.09 16.95
C GLN A 380 15.44 12.39 16.35
N GLY A 381 14.46 12.29 15.45
CA GLY A 381 13.87 13.44 14.78
C GLY A 381 13.13 14.36 15.76
N LYS A 382 12.34 13.79 16.66
CA LYS A 382 11.65 14.56 17.72
C LYS A 382 12.63 15.33 18.59
N ALA A 383 13.67 14.66 19.11
CA ALA A 383 14.69 15.31 19.93
C ALA A 383 15.36 16.46 19.18
N ALA A 384 15.76 16.27 17.93
CA ALA A 384 16.37 17.35 17.14
C ALA A 384 15.42 18.53 16.91
N LEU A 385 14.14 18.27 16.56
CA LEU A 385 13.12 19.30 16.35
C LEU A 385 12.82 20.09 17.64
N GLU A 386 12.74 19.42 18.79
CA GLU A 386 12.52 20.07 20.11
C GLU A 386 13.69 20.98 20.50
N HIS A 387 14.91 20.68 20.03
CA HIS A 387 16.09 21.55 20.16
C HIS A 387 16.20 22.60 19.02
N GLY A 388 15.15 22.83 18.25
CA GLY A 388 15.10 23.84 17.19
C GLY A 388 15.97 23.53 15.96
N LYS A 389 16.39 22.28 15.77
CA LYS A 389 17.18 21.87 14.60
C LYS A 389 16.27 21.61 13.40
N THR A 390 16.78 21.88 12.19
CA THR A 390 16.22 21.35 10.96
C THR A 390 16.66 19.90 10.81
N ILE A 391 15.75 19.01 10.39
CA ILE A 391 16.06 17.61 10.19
C ILE A 391 15.85 17.19 8.73
N GLN A 392 16.55 16.11 8.34
CA GLN A 392 16.31 15.35 7.12
C GLN A 392 16.05 13.90 7.52
N TYR A 393 14.89 13.37 7.17
CA TYR A 393 14.55 11.98 7.42
C TYR A 393 15.12 11.06 6.34
N VAL A 394 15.86 10.03 6.78
CA VAL A 394 16.39 8.96 5.93
C VAL A 394 16.03 7.65 6.62
N GLY A 395 15.02 6.97 6.12
CA GLY A 395 14.43 5.82 6.77
C GLY A 395 15.02 4.47 6.38
N ALA A 396 14.30 3.40 6.71
CA ALA A 396 14.70 2.03 6.43
C ALA A 396 14.65 1.69 4.92
N THR A 397 13.82 2.39 4.14
CA THR A 397 13.83 2.32 2.67
C THR A 397 14.95 3.14 2.04
N GLY A 398 15.74 3.86 2.83
CA GLY A 398 16.78 4.76 2.39
C GLY A 398 16.31 6.21 2.29
N GLN A 399 16.94 6.97 1.39
CA GLN A 399 16.55 8.37 1.12
C GLN A 399 15.22 8.40 0.37
N VAL A 400 14.17 8.84 1.03
CA VAL A 400 12.90 9.17 0.36
C VAL A 400 13.08 10.52 -0.36
N SER A 401 12.80 10.55 -1.64
CA SER A 401 12.90 11.76 -2.46
C SER A 401 11.62 11.90 -3.27
N PHE A 402 10.69 12.70 -2.76
CA PHE A 402 9.43 12.93 -3.47
C PHE A 402 9.62 13.83 -4.69
N ASP A 403 9.07 13.41 -5.82
CA ASP A 403 8.88 14.27 -6.98
C ASP A 403 7.74 15.29 -6.76
N LYS A 404 7.46 16.10 -7.76
CA LYS A 404 6.36 17.09 -7.70
C LYS A 404 4.97 16.45 -7.57
N TRP A 405 4.84 15.15 -7.81
CA TRP A 405 3.63 14.36 -7.71
C TRP A 405 3.57 13.54 -6.41
N GLN A 406 4.51 13.77 -5.50
CA GLN A 406 4.63 13.08 -4.21
C GLN A 406 4.90 11.57 -4.33
N ASN A 407 5.54 11.15 -5.44
CA ASN A 407 6.04 9.81 -5.63
C ASN A 407 7.55 9.78 -5.39
N SER A 408 8.05 8.70 -4.78
CA SER A 408 9.47 8.44 -4.65
C SER A 408 9.90 7.45 -5.74
N PRO A 409 10.80 7.85 -6.67
CA PRO A 409 11.42 6.91 -7.57
C PRO A 409 12.37 6.02 -6.78
N GLY A 410 12.18 4.72 -6.82
CA GLY A 410 13.03 3.76 -6.10
C GLY A 410 14.04 3.05 -7.01
N ALA A 411 14.93 2.28 -6.37
CA ALA A 411 15.66 1.21 -7.00
C ALA A 411 14.88 -0.11 -6.87
N PHE A 412 15.31 -1.15 -7.57
CA PHE A 412 14.68 -2.47 -7.55
C PHE A 412 15.69 -3.55 -7.21
N SER A 413 15.24 -4.56 -6.48
CA SER A 413 15.97 -5.80 -6.26
C SER A 413 15.30 -6.93 -7.02
N ILE A 414 16.10 -7.79 -7.60
CA ILE A 414 15.68 -9.15 -7.96
C ILE A 414 16.08 -10.04 -6.79
N VAL A 415 15.11 -10.76 -6.24
CA VAL A 415 15.30 -11.63 -5.08
C VAL A 415 15.01 -13.09 -5.42
N SER A 416 15.60 -13.98 -4.67
CA SER A 416 15.35 -15.43 -4.81
C SER A 416 14.04 -15.85 -4.12
N SER A 417 13.75 -17.15 -4.18
CA SER A 417 12.52 -17.76 -3.64
C SER A 417 12.34 -17.67 -2.11
N ASP A 418 13.27 -17.10 -1.39
CA ASP A 418 13.10 -16.74 0.03
C ASP A 418 12.53 -15.33 0.22
N GLY A 419 12.27 -14.61 -0.88
CA GLY A 419 11.74 -13.24 -0.88
C GLY A 419 12.73 -12.16 -0.44
N SER A 420 13.95 -12.52 -0.03
CA SER A 420 14.88 -11.59 0.60
C SER A 420 16.31 -11.62 0.08
N THR A 421 16.80 -12.78 -0.39
CA THR A 421 18.18 -12.89 -0.91
C THR A 421 18.32 -12.17 -2.24
N LYS A 422 19.09 -11.09 -2.25
CA LYS A 422 19.27 -10.23 -3.44
C LYS A 422 20.17 -10.93 -4.48
N VAL A 423 19.63 -11.13 -5.67
CA VAL A 423 20.30 -11.70 -6.85
C VAL A 423 20.88 -10.58 -7.71
N ALA A 424 20.16 -9.46 -7.84
CA ALA A 424 20.59 -8.27 -8.56
C ALA A 424 19.92 -7.02 -7.96
N THR A 425 20.46 -5.85 -8.26
CA THR A 425 19.87 -4.55 -7.89
C THR A 425 19.98 -3.61 -9.07
N TYR A 426 18.91 -2.85 -9.33
CA TYR A 426 18.82 -1.89 -10.42
C TYR A 426 18.42 -0.52 -9.90
N THR A 427 19.16 0.50 -10.25
CA THR A 427 18.75 1.90 -10.06
C THR A 427 17.72 2.32 -11.10
N SER A 428 17.00 3.41 -10.84
CA SER A 428 16.09 4.00 -11.83
C SER A 428 16.80 4.35 -13.16
N ALA A 429 18.09 4.70 -13.11
CA ALA A 429 18.90 4.96 -14.32
C ALA A 429 19.15 3.69 -15.13
N GLN A 430 19.45 2.57 -14.47
CA GLN A 430 19.73 1.30 -15.15
C GLN A 430 18.49 0.70 -15.84
N ILE A 431 17.30 0.88 -15.26
CA ILE A 431 16.04 0.44 -15.91
C ILE A 431 15.58 1.40 -17.01
N SER A 432 16.15 2.60 -17.10
CA SER A 432 15.76 3.59 -18.12
C SER A 432 16.02 3.15 -19.56
N ALA A 433 16.95 2.21 -19.77
CA ALA A 433 17.20 1.64 -21.09
C ALA A 433 16.01 0.87 -21.67
N ALA A 434 15.15 0.33 -20.80
CA ALA A 434 13.95 -0.41 -21.18
C ALA A 434 12.70 0.49 -21.31
N LYS A 435 12.74 1.77 -20.85
CA LYS A 435 11.62 2.73 -20.89
C LYS A 435 11.27 3.23 -22.28
#